data_4d4386d268a6ab8ee47e964dd14df9bf
#
_entry.id   4d4386d268a6ab8ee47e964dd14df9bf
#
_cell.length_a   1.000
_cell.length_b   1.000
_cell.length_c   1.000
_cell.angle_alpha   90.00
_cell.angle_beta   90.00
_cell.angle_gamma   90.00
#
_symmetry.space_group_name_H-M   'P 1'
#
loop_
_entity.id
_entity.type
_entity.pdbx_description
1 polymer ?
#
loop_
_entity_poly.entity_id
_entity_poly.type
_entity_poly.pdbx_seq_one_letter_code
_entity_poly.pdbx_strand_id
1 'polypeptide(L)'
;IERLSFATCEHSFFPALSPAAHRDFYQAHFPRFREKRFQALMQFFDLPMGRVLHSFSAGMKNQFEVVMALSQGADYILMDEPFAGNDVFNREDFYKVLLGILEEHETVLLSTHLLEEVKDFISRAILLNKGELVGDCTAEELEEQGKDLMSYVKETYHYRDDRVSRALHDLTGGEE
;
A
#
# COMPACT_ATOMS: atom_id res chain seq x y z
N ILE A 1 7.53 0.00 20.01
CA ILE A 1 7.30 -1.10 19.05
C ILE A 1 5.80 -1.43 18.98
N GLU A 2 5.06 -1.42 20.10
CA GLU A 2 3.61 -1.73 20.10
C GLU A 2 2.73 -0.74 19.30
N ARG A 3 3.24 0.47 19.03
CA ARG A 3 2.51 1.51 18.29
C ARG A 3 2.80 1.51 16.79
N LEU A 4 3.69 0.65 16.31
CA LEU A 4 4.12 0.58 14.92
C LEU A 4 3.94 -0.82 14.38
N SER A 5 3.31 -0.97 13.24
CA SER A 5 3.29 -2.19 12.43
C SER A 5 3.86 -1.94 11.04
N PHE A 6 4.29 -3.00 10.40
CA PHE A 6 4.95 -2.92 9.10
C PHE A 6 4.52 -4.08 8.20
N ALA A 7 4.20 -3.76 6.94
CA ALA A 7 3.97 -4.74 5.89
C ALA A 7 4.94 -4.51 4.74
N THR A 8 5.66 -5.55 4.35
CA THR A 8 6.67 -5.49 3.29
C THR A 8 6.62 -6.75 2.42
N CYS A 9 7.04 -6.63 1.17
CA CYS A 9 7.16 -7.79 0.27
C CYS A 9 8.27 -8.79 0.67
N GLU A 10 9.14 -8.44 1.61
CA GLU A 10 10.16 -9.37 2.16
C GLU A 10 9.59 -10.33 3.19
N HIS A 11 8.38 -10.09 3.66
CA HIS A 11 7.61 -10.88 4.62
C HIS A 11 8.27 -11.09 5.99
N SER A 12 7.61 -10.61 7.03
CA SER A 12 8.07 -10.70 8.42
C SER A 12 7.51 -11.91 9.19
N PHE A 13 6.70 -12.74 8.56
CA PHE A 13 6.04 -13.87 9.20
C PHE A 13 6.89 -15.16 9.25
N PHE A 14 6.46 -16.13 10.06
CA PHE A 14 7.07 -17.46 10.17
C PHE A 14 6.52 -18.39 9.07
N PRO A 15 7.31 -18.76 8.03
CA PRO A 15 6.78 -19.47 6.85
C PRO A 15 6.21 -20.85 7.16
N ALA A 16 6.68 -21.50 8.23
CA ALA A 16 6.23 -22.83 8.63
C ALA A 16 4.93 -22.82 9.46
N LEU A 17 4.46 -21.67 9.87
CA LEU A 17 3.21 -21.53 10.62
C LEU A 17 2.03 -21.21 9.71
N SER A 18 0.83 -21.54 10.15
CA SER A 18 -0.43 -21.17 9.50
C SER A 18 -0.91 -19.79 9.97
N PRO A 19 -1.84 -19.11 9.25
CA PRO A 19 -2.51 -17.91 9.74
C PRO A 19 -3.12 -18.07 11.13
N ALA A 20 -3.72 -19.21 11.43
CA ALA A 20 -4.27 -19.49 12.76
C ALA A 20 -3.20 -19.47 13.86
N ALA A 21 -2.03 -20.08 13.60
CA ALA A 21 -0.92 -20.05 14.56
C ALA A 21 -0.32 -18.64 14.73
N HIS A 22 -0.26 -17.84 13.66
CA HIS A 22 0.14 -16.43 13.74
C HIS A 22 -0.85 -15.62 14.58
N ARG A 23 -2.15 -15.79 14.34
CA ARG A 23 -3.19 -15.14 15.16
C ARG A 23 -2.99 -15.42 16.64
N ASP A 24 -2.82 -16.69 17.01
CA ASP A 24 -2.65 -17.12 18.41
C ASP A 24 -1.38 -16.51 19.02
N PHE A 25 -0.28 -16.45 18.25
CA PHE A 25 0.95 -15.77 18.65
C PHE A 25 0.74 -14.27 18.88
N TYR A 26 0.06 -13.58 17.93
CA TYR A 26 -0.17 -12.15 18.05
C TYR A 26 -1.14 -11.80 19.19
N GLN A 27 -2.16 -12.60 19.42
CA GLN A 27 -3.05 -12.45 20.58
C GLN A 27 -2.30 -12.55 21.92
N ALA A 28 -1.32 -13.44 21.98
CA ALA A 28 -0.53 -13.62 23.20
C ALA A 28 0.49 -12.50 23.47
N HIS A 29 0.99 -11.83 22.41
CA HIS A 29 2.12 -10.89 22.52
C HIS A 29 1.75 -9.43 22.24
N PHE A 30 0.62 -9.16 21.59
CA PHE A 30 0.15 -7.81 21.26
C PHE A 30 -1.21 -7.55 21.95
N PRO A 31 -1.24 -6.86 23.09
CA PRO A 31 -2.47 -6.66 23.87
C PRO A 31 -3.60 -5.95 23.11
N ARG A 32 -3.25 -5.19 22.07
CA ARG A 32 -4.20 -4.45 21.23
C ARG A 32 -4.57 -5.19 19.95
N PHE A 33 -4.17 -6.48 19.79
CA PHE A 33 -4.48 -7.25 18.60
C PHE A 33 -5.99 -7.30 18.32
N ARG A 34 -6.36 -7.03 17.08
CA ARG A 34 -7.75 -6.87 16.65
C ARG A 34 -8.26 -8.12 15.94
N GLU A 35 -8.65 -9.12 16.74
CA GLU A 35 -9.13 -10.42 16.26
C GLU A 35 -10.25 -10.31 15.23
N LYS A 36 -11.25 -9.45 15.45
CA LYS A 36 -12.37 -9.28 14.53
C LYS A 36 -11.91 -8.72 13.17
N ARG A 37 -10.96 -7.76 13.19
CA ARG A 37 -10.37 -7.19 11.98
C ARG A 37 -9.56 -8.24 11.23
N PHE A 38 -8.75 -9.03 11.94
CA PHE A 38 -8.00 -10.15 11.38
C PHE A 38 -8.92 -11.13 10.65
N GLN A 39 -9.99 -11.59 11.28
CA GLN A 39 -10.95 -12.54 10.69
C GLN A 39 -11.65 -11.95 9.46
N ALA A 40 -12.09 -10.70 9.53
CA ALA A 40 -12.76 -10.02 8.42
C ALA A 40 -11.82 -9.86 7.20
N LEU A 41 -10.56 -9.47 7.41
CA LEU A 41 -9.59 -9.34 6.34
C LEU A 41 -9.15 -10.70 5.76
N MET A 42 -8.99 -11.74 6.58
CA MET A 42 -8.75 -13.11 6.12
C MET A 42 -9.88 -13.61 5.21
N GLN A 43 -11.13 -13.29 5.57
CA GLN A 43 -12.29 -13.61 4.76
C GLN A 43 -12.35 -12.78 3.48
N PHE A 44 -12.07 -11.48 3.56
CA PHE A 44 -12.06 -10.58 2.42
C PHE A 44 -11.08 -11.04 1.33
N PHE A 45 -9.89 -11.48 1.73
CA PHE A 45 -8.86 -11.99 0.80
C PHE A 45 -9.01 -13.48 0.48
N ASP A 46 -10.01 -14.18 1.02
CA ASP A 46 -10.21 -15.63 0.87
C ASP A 46 -8.96 -16.45 1.25
N LEU A 47 -8.28 -16.06 2.34
CA LEU A 47 -7.05 -16.71 2.78
C LEU A 47 -7.34 -17.91 3.70
N PRO A 48 -6.74 -19.10 3.43
CA PRO A 48 -7.00 -20.30 4.21
C PRO A 48 -6.32 -20.26 5.57
N MET A 49 -7.07 -20.34 6.66
CA MET A 49 -6.60 -20.28 8.05
C MET A 49 -5.64 -21.41 8.46
N GLY A 50 -5.83 -22.61 7.90
CA GLY A 50 -5.12 -23.81 8.35
C GLY A 50 -3.90 -24.19 7.51
N ARG A 51 -3.64 -23.54 6.38
CA ARG A 51 -2.49 -23.83 5.51
C ARG A 51 -1.25 -23.08 5.97
N VAL A 52 -0.10 -23.72 5.92
CA VAL A 52 1.19 -23.10 6.25
C VAL A 52 1.59 -22.06 5.21
N LEU A 53 2.16 -20.94 5.65
CA LEU A 53 2.43 -19.77 4.77
C LEU A 53 3.44 -20.05 3.67
N HIS A 54 4.37 -20.98 3.83
CA HIS A 54 5.29 -21.33 2.74
C HIS A 54 4.57 -21.88 1.51
N SER A 55 3.34 -22.41 1.66
CA SER A 55 2.52 -22.94 0.55
C SER A 55 1.65 -21.86 -0.14
N PHE A 56 1.65 -20.63 0.37
CA PHE A 56 0.91 -19.51 -0.23
C PHE A 56 1.62 -19.03 -1.51
N SER A 57 0.83 -18.54 -2.47
CA SER A 57 1.38 -17.78 -3.59
C SER A 57 2.00 -16.47 -3.11
N ALA A 58 2.80 -15.81 -3.94
CA ALA A 58 3.37 -14.50 -3.59
C ALA A 58 2.28 -13.47 -3.25
N GLY A 59 1.21 -13.40 -4.05
CA GLY A 59 0.07 -12.51 -3.77
C GLY A 59 -0.61 -12.83 -2.44
N MET A 60 -0.88 -14.11 -2.14
CA MET A 60 -1.47 -14.50 -0.85
C MET A 60 -0.55 -14.15 0.34
N LYS A 61 0.76 -14.24 0.17
CA LYS A 61 1.72 -13.84 1.21
C LYS A 61 1.68 -12.34 1.46
N ASN A 62 1.66 -11.52 0.39
CA ASN A 62 1.53 -10.07 0.51
C ASN A 62 0.21 -9.69 1.19
N GLN A 63 -0.90 -10.30 0.79
CA GLN A 63 -2.20 -10.10 1.43
C GLN A 63 -2.17 -10.46 2.91
N PHE A 64 -1.56 -11.59 3.27
CA PHE A 64 -1.44 -11.99 4.68
C PHE A 64 -0.57 -11.02 5.50
N GLU A 65 0.52 -10.51 4.94
CA GLU A 65 1.36 -9.47 5.56
C GLU A 65 0.54 -8.21 5.89
N VAL A 66 -0.27 -7.76 4.94
CA VAL A 66 -1.20 -6.63 5.13
C VAL A 66 -2.24 -6.93 6.22
N VAL A 67 -2.83 -8.14 6.23
CA VAL A 67 -3.78 -8.56 7.27
C VAL A 67 -3.14 -8.46 8.65
N MET A 68 -1.92 -8.96 8.80
CA MET A 68 -1.21 -8.93 10.09
C MET A 68 -0.89 -7.51 10.54
N ALA A 69 -0.36 -6.67 9.63
CA ALA A 69 -0.03 -5.29 9.95
C ALA A 69 -1.24 -4.48 10.40
N LEU A 70 -2.38 -4.61 9.71
CA LEU A 70 -3.64 -3.93 10.03
C LEU A 70 -4.30 -4.46 11.31
N SER A 71 -4.00 -5.70 11.69
CA SER A 71 -4.64 -6.35 12.84
C SER A 71 -3.82 -6.28 14.12
N GLN A 72 -2.55 -5.90 14.07
CA GLN A 72 -1.65 -5.84 15.23
C GLN A 72 -2.13 -4.87 16.33
N GLY A 73 -2.92 -3.85 15.96
CA GLY A 73 -3.41 -2.82 16.88
C GLY A 73 -2.42 -1.66 17.08
N ALA A 74 -1.59 -1.40 16.08
CA ALA A 74 -0.66 -0.27 16.05
C ALA A 74 -1.38 1.04 15.71
N ASP A 75 -0.81 2.16 16.15
CA ASP A 75 -1.31 3.50 15.80
C ASP A 75 -0.76 3.96 14.43
N TYR A 76 0.44 3.49 14.07
CA TYR A 76 1.11 3.79 12.80
C TYR A 76 1.35 2.49 12.02
N ILE A 77 0.84 2.43 10.82
CA ILE A 77 0.88 1.25 9.96
C ILE A 77 1.65 1.62 8.69
N LEU A 78 2.84 1.07 8.52
CA LEU A 78 3.68 1.31 7.35
C LEU A 78 3.53 0.15 6.37
N MET A 79 3.26 0.48 5.10
CA MET A 79 3.11 -0.51 4.04
C MET A 79 4.01 -0.15 2.86
N ASP A 80 4.92 -1.05 2.53
CA ASP A 80 5.83 -0.88 1.39
C ASP A 80 5.36 -1.73 0.22
N GLU A 81 4.86 -1.06 -0.84
CA GLU A 81 4.31 -1.68 -2.06
C GLU A 81 3.37 -2.87 -1.75
N PRO A 82 2.36 -2.73 -0.88
CA PRO A 82 1.60 -3.86 -0.31
C PRO A 82 0.85 -4.69 -1.36
N PHE A 83 0.67 -4.16 -2.56
CA PHE A 83 -0.06 -4.82 -3.65
C PHE A 83 0.81 -5.15 -4.85
N ALA A 84 2.14 -5.10 -4.73
CA ALA A 84 3.03 -5.55 -5.79
C ALA A 84 2.67 -7.00 -6.18
N GLY A 85 2.33 -7.21 -7.47
CA GLY A 85 1.97 -8.54 -8.00
C GLY A 85 0.55 -9.04 -7.73
N ASN A 86 -0.33 -8.21 -7.16
CA ASN A 86 -1.76 -8.54 -6.99
C ASN A 86 -2.61 -8.05 -8.17
N ASP A 87 -3.78 -8.70 -8.36
CA ASP A 87 -4.73 -8.34 -9.41
C ASP A 87 -5.35 -6.96 -9.16
N VAL A 88 -5.49 -6.16 -10.22
CA VAL A 88 -6.02 -4.78 -10.19
C VAL A 88 -7.42 -4.71 -9.56
N PHE A 89 -8.28 -5.68 -9.82
CA PHE A 89 -9.67 -5.68 -9.35
C PHE A 89 -9.81 -5.76 -7.82
N ASN A 90 -8.84 -6.33 -7.12
CA ASN A 90 -8.89 -6.46 -5.66
C ASN A 90 -8.36 -5.22 -4.92
N ARG A 91 -7.68 -4.31 -5.60
CA ARG A 91 -7.00 -3.17 -4.97
C ARG A 91 -7.96 -2.05 -4.60
N GLU A 92 -8.84 -1.65 -5.51
CA GLU A 92 -9.86 -0.62 -5.25
C GLU A 92 -10.79 -1.01 -4.10
N ASP A 93 -11.26 -2.26 -4.10
CA ASP A 93 -12.11 -2.78 -3.03
C ASP A 93 -11.35 -2.84 -1.69
N PHE A 94 -10.05 -3.17 -1.72
CA PHE A 94 -9.24 -3.12 -0.52
C PHE A 94 -9.12 -1.71 0.05
N TYR A 95 -8.88 -0.67 -0.76
CA TYR A 95 -8.81 0.71 -0.26
C TYR A 95 -10.13 1.15 0.37
N LYS A 96 -11.28 0.75 -0.19
CA LYS A 96 -12.59 0.98 0.42
C LYS A 96 -12.71 0.28 1.78
N VAL A 97 -12.28 -0.98 1.86
CA VAL A 97 -12.26 -1.74 3.11
C VAL A 97 -11.30 -1.09 4.11
N LEU A 98 -10.10 -0.70 3.68
CA LEU A 98 -9.11 -0.04 4.50
C LEU A 98 -9.69 1.23 5.16
N LEU A 99 -10.28 2.12 4.38
CA LEU A 99 -10.91 3.34 4.90
C LEU A 99 -12.05 3.03 5.88
N GLY A 100 -12.79 1.95 5.65
CA GLY A 100 -13.91 1.54 6.50
C GLY A 100 -13.49 0.89 7.83
N ILE A 101 -12.26 0.38 7.94
CA ILE A 101 -11.78 -0.30 9.15
C ILE A 101 -10.83 0.53 10.00
N LEU A 102 -10.24 1.61 9.44
CA LEU A 102 -9.35 2.49 10.18
C LEU A 102 -10.09 3.27 11.24
N GLU A 103 -9.48 3.37 12.40
CA GLU A 103 -9.96 4.21 13.50
C GLU A 103 -9.28 5.58 13.46
N GLU A 104 -9.91 6.61 14.05
CA GLU A 104 -9.45 8.01 14.02
C GLU A 104 -8.00 8.22 14.48
N HIS A 105 -7.50 7.35 15.37
CA HIS A 105 -6.13 7.43 15.88
C HIS A 105 -5.11 6.63 15.06
N GLU A 106 -5.55 5.88 14.05
CA GLU A 106 -4.67 5.09 13.19
C GLU A 106 -4.21 5.89 11.98
N THR A 107 -2.93 5.81 11.67
CA THR A 107 -2.33 6.43 10.49
C THR A 107 -1.68 5.37 9.62
N VAL A 108 -2.05 5.32 8.36
CA VAL A 108 -1.40 4.46 7.36
C VAL A 108 -0.46 5.29 6.51
N LEU A 109 0.79 4.87 6.44
CA LEU A 109 1.78 5.37 5.50
C LEU A 109 2.06 4.29 4.45
N LEU A 110 1.70 4.58 3.22
CA LEU A 110 1.78 3.65 2.10
C LEU A 110 2.82 4.15 1.09
N SER A 111 3.84 3.34 0.79
CA SER A 111 4.68 3.57 -0.39
C SER A 111 4.08 2.87 -1.61
N THR A 112 3.97 3.57 -2.74
CA THR A 112 3.53 2.97 -4.00
C THR A 112 3.95 3.80 -5.21
N HIS A 113 4.12 3.13 -6.34
CA HIS A 113 4.26 3.77 -7.64
C HIS A 113 2.94 3.77 -8.44
N LEU A 114 1.88 3.18 -7.91
CA LEU A 114 0.55 3.04 -8.53
C LEU A 114 -0.37 4.22 -8.15
N LEU A 115 0.04 5.44 -8.51
CA LEU A 115 -0.61 6.69 -8.06
C LEU A 115 -2.07 6.79 -8.48
N GLU A 116 -2.41 6.34 -9.69
CA GLU A 116 -3.80 6.36 -10.18
C GLU A 116 -4.76 5.53 -9.32
N GLU A 117 -4.25 4.50 -8.64
CA GLU A 117 -5.06 3.62 -7.81
C GLU A 117 -5.32 4.19 -6.41
N VAL A 118 -4.43 5.05 -5.91
CA VAL A 118 -4.51 5.60 -4.56
C VAL A 118 -5.01 7.03 -4.47
N LYS A 119 -5.03 7.76 -5.59
CA LYS A 119 -5.32 9.20 -5.63
C LYS A 119 -6.62 9.61 -4.94
N ASP A 120 -7.65 8.75 -5.01
CA ASP A 120 -8.98 9.01 -4.46
C ASP A 120 -9.13 8.56 -2.99
N PHE A 121 -8.08 7.93 -2.43
CA PHE A 121 -8.12 7.34 -1.08
C PHE A 121 -7.14 7.97 -0.10
N ILE A 122 -6.19 8.78 -0.57
CA ILE A 122 -5.16 9.40 0.27
C ILE A 122 -5.54 10.81 0.70
N SER A 123 -5.17 11.18 1.93
CA SER A 123 -5.32 12.55 2.45
C SER A 123 -4.07 13.39 2.26
N ARG A 124 -2.90 12.78 2.07
CA ARG A 124 -1.61 13.48 1.91
C ARG A 124 -0.66 12.66 1.05
N ALA A 125 0.09 13.34 0.19
CA ALA A 125 1.13 12.77 -0.64
C ALA A 125 2.50 13.36 -0.30
N ILE A 126 3.49 12.48 -0.10
CA ILE A 126 4.89 12.83 0.15
C ILE A 126 5.71 12.29 -1.02
N LEU A 127 6.39 13.18 -1.76
CA LEU A 127 7.16 12.82 -2.94
C LEU A 127 8.66 12.78 -2.62
N LEU A 128 9.28 11.64 -2.90
CA LEU A 128 10.70 11.40 -2.66
C LEU A 128 11.45 11.21 -3.98
N ASN A 129 12.59 11.86 -4.12
CA ASN A 129 13.48 11.67 -5.26
C ASN A 129 14.93 11.57 -4.79
N LYS A 130 15.59 10.46 -5.11
CA LYS A 130 16.99 10.19 -4.73
C LYS A 130 17.30 10.40 -3.25
N GLY A 131 16.33 10.03 -2.39
CA GLY A 131 16.46 10.17 -0.93
C GLY A 131 16.13 11.56 -0.38
N GLU A 132 15.70 12.49 -1.21
CA GLU A 132 15.30 13.84 -0.81
C GLU A 132 13.78 14.02 -0.91
N LEU A 133 13.22 14.78 0.02
CA LEU A 133 11.84 15.23 -0.02
C LEU A 133 11.69 16.32 -1.08
N VAL A 134 10.97 16.04 -2.16
CA VAL A 134 10.79 16.99 -3.28
C VAL A 134 9.37 17.55 -3.36
N GLY A 135 8.42 16.97 -2.66
CA GLY A 135 7.03 17.44 -2.58
C GLY A 135 6.31 16.90 -1.37
N ASP A 136 5.39 17.69 -0.86
CA ASP A 136 4.52 17.37 0.26
C ASP A 136 3.23 18.18 0.08
N CYS A 137 2.09 17.51 -0.04
CA CYS A 137 0.80 18.17 -0.23
C CYS A 137 -0.33 17.34 0.37
N THR A 138 -1.38 18.02 0.80
CA THR A 138 -2.64 17.38 1.18
C THR A 138 -3.61 17.35 0.00
N ALA A 139 -4.61 16.46 0.06
CA ALA A 139 -5.68 16.43 -0.93
C ALA A 139 -6.46 17.74 -0.97
N GLU A 140 -6.68 18.37 0.21
CA GLU A 140 -7.36 19.67 0.35
C GLU A 140 -6.58 20.80 -0.36
N GLU A 141 -5.26 20.87 -0.15
CA GLU A 141 -4.40 21.86 -0.83
C GLU A 141 -4.41 21.70 -2.35
N LEU A 142 -4.48 20.47 -2.85
CA LEU A 142 -4.59 20.21 -4.29
C LEU A 142 -5.94 20.66 -4.83
N GLU A 143 -7.03 20.38 -4.11
CA GLU A 143 -8.39 20.79 -4.49
C GLU A 143 -8.52 22.31 -4.51
N GLU A 144 -7.99 23.03 -3.51
CA GLU A 144 -7.96 24.50 -3.48
C GLU A 144 -7.20 25.12 -4.65
N GLN A 145 -6.15 24.42 -5.13
CA GLN A 145 -5.37 24.85 -6.31
C GLN A 145 -6.00 24.41 -7.65
N GLY A 146 -7.11 23.65 -7.62
CA GLY A 146 -7.73 23.09 -8.81
C GLY A 146 -6.84 22.07 -9.53
N LYS A 147 -5.97 21.39 -8.80
CA LYS A 147 -5.04 20.38 -9.32
C LYS A 147 -5.41 18.98 -8.83
N ASP A 148 -5.16 17.99 -9.67
CA ASP A 148 -5.16 16.60 -9.25
C ASP A 148 -3.76 16.12 -8.85
N LEU A 149 -3.68 14.99 -8.15
CA LEU A 149 -2.44 14.41 -7.68
C LEU A 149 -1.45 14.13 -8.83
N MET A 150 -1.93 13.64 -9.97
CA MET A 150 -1.07 13.29 -11.10
C MET A 150 -0.42 14.52 -11.72
N SER A 151 -1.17 15.61 -11.85
CA SER A 151 -0.65 16.90 -12.31
C SER A 151 0.42 17.44 -11.36
N TYR A 152 0.18 17.40 -10.05
CA TYR A 152 1.16 17.78 -9.03
C TYR A 152 2.45 16.96 -9.10
N VAL A 153 2.32 15.63 -9.21
CA VAL A 153 3.47 14.72 -9.33
C VAL A 153 4.26 15.01 -10.60
N LYS A 154 3.61 15.16 -11.75
CA LYS A 154 4.26 15.50 -13.02
C LYS A 154 5.05 16.79 -12.94
N GLU A 155 4.46 17.85 -12.36
CA GLU A 155 5.12 19.14 -12.16
C GLU A 155 6.35 19.00 -11.26
N THR A 156 6.19 18.33 -10.10
CA THR A 156 7.25 18.18 -9.11
C THR A 156 8.46 17.40 -9.65
N TYR A 157 8.20 16.33 -10.41
CA TYR A 157 9.28 15.56 -11.06
C TYR A 157 9.75 16.15 -12.40
N HIS A 158 9.23 17.32 -12.81
CA HIS A 158 9.53 17.96 -14.10
C HIS A 158 9.32 16.99 -15.27
N TYR A 159 8.24 16.20 -15.20
CA TYR A 159 7.89 15.26 -16.25
C TYR A 159 7.56 15.98 -17.54
N ARG A 160 8.23 15.62 -18.63
CA ARG A 160 8.01 16.22 -19.95
C ARG A 160 7.14 15.28 -20.79
N ASP A 161 5.93 15.69 -21.05
CA ASP A 161 5.00 14.93 -21.92
C ASP A 161 5.50 14.81 -23.38
N ASP A 162 6.45 15.70 -23.80
CA ASP A 162 7.02 15.74 -25.14
C ASP A 162 8.18 14.73 -25.38
N ARG A 163 8.61 13.96 -24.35
CA ARG A 163 9.72 12.99 -24.50
C ARG A 163 9.49 11.95 -25.60
N VAL A 164 8.25 11.44 -25.70
CA VAL A 164 7.90 10.43 -26.72
C VAL A 164 7.90 11.06 -28.11
N SER A 165 7.27 12.23 -28.23
CA SER A 165 7.22 12.96 -29.51
C SER A 165 8.62 13.36 -30.00
N ARG A 166 9.50 13.80 -29.12
CA ARG A 166 10.91 14.09 -29.45
C ARG A 166 11.65 12.83 -29.86
N ALA A 167 11.57 11.75 -29.09
CA ALA A 167 12.23 10.50 -29.43
C ALA A 167 11.75 9.95 -30.78
N LEU A 168 10.44 10.03 -31.06
CA LEU A 168 9.90 9.65 -32.35
C LEU A 168 10.37 10.57 -33.48
N HIS A 169 10.40 11.88 -33.25
CA HIS A 169 10.93 12.85 -34.23
C HIS A 169 12.41 12.59 -34.53
N ASP A 170 13.22 12.33 -33.48
CA ASP A 170 14.66 12.04 -33.64
C ASP A 170 14.88 10.71 -34.37
N LEU A 171 13.96 9.73 -34.22
CA LEU A 171 14.03 8.44 -34.93
C LEU A 171 13.51 8.50 -36.37
N THR A 172 12.54 9.39 -36.65
CA THR A 172 11.92 9.49 -37.99
C THR A 172 12.43 10.69 -38.81
N GLY A 173 13.08 11.65 -38.19
CA GLY A 173 13.57 12.89 -38.82
C GLY A 173 14.94 12.80 -39.47
N GLY A 174 15.41 11.61 -39.79
CA GLY A 174 16.72 11.36 -40.43
C GLY A 174 16.66 11.02 -41.94
N GLU A 175 15.53 11.23 -42.59
CA GLU A 175 15.39 11.04 -44.07
C GLU A 175 14.84 12.34 -44.70
N GLU A 176 15.73 13.31 -44.93
CA GLU A 176 15.67 14.30 -46.01
C GLU A 176 17.06 14.46 -46.62
#